data_98b3c05511a6167fb7c1b4bb407889ca
#
_entry.id   98b3c05511a6167fb7c1b4bb407889ca
#
_cell.length_a   1.000
_cell.length_b   1.000
_cell.length_c   1.000
_cell.angle_alpha   90.00
_cell.angle_beta   90.00
_cell.angle_gamma   90.00
#
_symmetry.space_group_name_H-M   'P 1'
#
loop_
_entity.id
_entity.type
_entity.pdbx_description
1 polymer ?
#
loop_
_entity_poly.entity_id
_entity_poly.type
_entity_poly.pdbx_seq_one_letter_code
_entity_poly.pdbx_strand_id
1 'polypeptide(L)'
;YLKEVITLLAKDFDYVVVDGEAGVEQINRRVMEKVTHLVLVTDPSRRGTQVISTIQRVAEELVMYQRCGAVINRMEDPSMAQYVELGDLELLACIPADKEQADNDIRGMSVFNLPPAAAVLRGTEACLRNLGILCPEEEKGKEV
;
A
#
# COMPACT_ATOMS: atom_id res chain seq x y z
N TYR A 1 15.52 3.66 20.37
CA TYR A 1 15.82 5.01 19.84
C TYR A 1 14.95 5.36 18.62
N LEU A 2 14.98 4.59 17.51
CA LEU A 2 14.16 4.87 16.31
C LEU A 2 12.66 4.86 16.61
N LYS A 3 12.18 3.91 17.39
CA LYS A 3 10.79 3.79 17.81
C LYS A 3 10.33 5.02 18.63
N GLU A 4 11.17 5.51 19.52
CA GLU A 4 10.88 6.70 20.34
C GLU A 4 10.80 7.95 19.47
N VAL A 5 11.69 8.10 18.49
CA VAL A 5 11.68 9.22 17.54
C VAL A 5 10.41 9.19 16.69
N ILE A 6 10.03 8.03 16.14
CA ILE A 6 8.78 7.89 15.37
C ILE A 6 7.57 8.25 16.25
N THR A 7 7.53 7.77 17.49
CA THR A 7 6.42 8.06 18.43
C THR A 7 6.33 9.55 18.77
N LEU A 8 7.47 10.23 18.90
CA LEU A 8 7.50 11.67 19.15
C LEU A 8 7.03 12.47 17.94
N LEU A 9 7.56 12.16 16.76
CA LEU A 9 7.19 12.84 15.51
C LEU A 9 5.72 12.62 15.13
N ALA A 10 5.20 11.41 15.37
CA ALA A 10 3.81 11.07 15.05
C ALA A 10 2.77 11.96 15.76
N LYS A 11 3.14 12.67 16.82
CA LYS A 11 2.23 13.56 17.54
C LYS A 11 1.93 14.86 16.80
N ASP A 12 2.81 15.24 15.88
CA ASP A 12 2.74 16.51 15.16
C ASP A 12 2.13 16.35 13.74
N PHE A 13 1.73 15.12 13.37
CA PHE A 13 1.19 14.82 12.05
C PHE A 13 -0.12 14.03 12.13
N ASP A 14 -1.06 14.36 11.24
CA ASP A 14 -2.33 13.62 11.10
C ASP A 14 -2.09 12.21 10.55
N TYR A 15 -1.10 12.06 9.67
CA TYR A 15 -0.72 10.78 9.07
C TYR A 15 0.79 10.57 9.12
N VAL A 16 1.19 9.34 9.42
CA VAL A 16 2.58 8.89 9.35
C VAL A 16 2.64 7.65 8.47
N VAL A 17 3.37 7.75 7.37
CA VAL A 17 3.61 6.62 6.46
C VAL A 17 4.99 6.07 6.73
N VAL A 18 5.06 4.77 7.02
CA VAL A 18 6.32 4.07 7.23
C VAL A 18 6.57 3.17 6.03
N ASP A 19 7.62 3.47 5.27
CA ASP A 19 8.07 2.61 4.17
C ASP A 19 8.88 1.46 4.76
N GLY A 20 8.30 0.26 4.69
CA GLY A 20 8.92 -0.98 5.15
C GLY A 20 9.68 -1.64 4.02
N GLU A 21 10.92 -2.03 4.27
CA GLU A 21 11.67 -2.85 3.31
C GLU A 21 10.97 -4.18 3.02
N ALA A 22 11.28 -4.77 1.86
CA ALA A 22 10.72 -6.05 1.46
C ALA A 22 11.07 -7.19 2.43
N GLY A 23 10.07 -7.98 2.80
CA GLY A 23 10.26 -9.23 3.51
C GLY A 23 9.85 -9.24 4.99
N VAL A 24 9.83 -10.46 5.55
CA VAL A 24 9.37 -10.76 6.92
C VAL A 24 10.30 -10.17 7.99
N GLU A 25 11.55 -9.91 7.66
CA GLU A 25 12.56 -9.46 8.64
C GLU A 25 12.22 -8.12 9.29
N GLN A 26 11.55 -7.23 8.58
CA GLN A 26 11.15 -5.92 9.12
C GLN A 26 10.14 -6.06 10.25
N ILE A 27 9.22 -7.00 10.13
CA ILE A 27 8.25 -7.32 11.18
C ILE A 27 8.97 -7.95 12.38
N ASN A 28 9.91 -8.85 12.15
CA ASN A 28 10.68 -9.51 13.21
C ASN A 28 11.59 -8.54 13.99
N ARG A 29 12.05 -7.45 13.39
CA ARG A 29 12.89 -6.45 14.08
C ARG A 29 12.15 -5.58 15.08
N ARG A 30 10.84 -5.75 15.23
CA ARG A 30 9.97 -4.99 16.15
C ARG A 30 10.09 -3.46 16.00
N VAL A 31 10.44 -2.99 14.82
CA VAL A 31 10.48 -1.54 14.55
C VAL A 31 9.07 -0.97 14.57
N MET A 32 8.09 -1.79 14.15
CA MET A 32 6.67 -1.45 14.16
C MET A 32 5.88 -2.47 14.98
N GLU A 33 5.69 -2.22 16.25
CA GLU A 33 4.83 -3.07 17.10
C GLU A 33 3.34 -2.70 16.98
N LYS A 34 3.05 -1.48 16.55
CA LYS A 34 1.68 -0.97 16.42
C LYS A 34 1.57 -0.02 15.25
N VAL A 35 0.63 -0.32 14.36
CA VAL A 35 0.21 0.56 13.26
C VAL A 35 -1.32 0.58 13.21
N THR A 36 -1.92 1.61 12.61
CA THR A 36 -3.37 1.62 12.39
C THR A 36 -3.73 0.80 11.16
N HIS A 37 -2.95 0.93 10.11
CA HIS A 37 -3.17 0.27 8.83
C HIS A 37 -1.89 -0.42 8.37
N LEU A 38 -2.00 -1.68 7.96
CA LEU A 38 -0.91 -2.45 7.37
C LEU A 38 -1.24 -2.73 5.90
N VAL A 39 -0.42 -2.23 5.01
CA VAL A 39 -0.57 -2.46 3.57
C VAL A 39 0.53 -3.38 3.08
N LEU A 40 0.14 -4.54 2.57
CA LEU A 40 1.05 -5.51 1.98
C LEU A 40 1.05 -5.33 0.46
N VAL A 41 2.22 -5.02 -0.11
CA VAL A 41 2.36 -4.78 -1.55
C VAL A 41 3.05 -5.97 -2.19
N THR A 42 2.46 -6.49 -3.26
CA THR A 42 3.01 -7.61 -4.04
C THR A 42 2.86 -7.37 -5.54
N ASP A 43 3.64 -8.07 -6.34
CA ASP A 43 3.35 -8.27 -7.75
C ASP A 43 2.30 -9.39 -7.93
N PRO A 44 1.74 -9.59 -9.15
CA PRO A 44 0.72 -10.60 -9.38
C PRO A 44 1.25 -12.05 -9.43
N SER A 45 2.55 -12.25 -9.22
CA SER A 45 3.14 -13.59 -9.30
C SER A 45 2.69 -14.46 -8.12
N ARG A 46 2.57 -15.77 -8.37
CA ARG A 46 2.28 -16.74 -7.33
C ARG A 46 3.30 -16.70 -6.18
N ARG A 47 4.56 -16.42 -6.52
CA ARG A 47 5.62 -16.27 -5.49
C ARG A 47 5.39 -15.04 -4.63
N GLY A 48 5.02 -13.92 -5.25
CA GLY A 48 4.71 -12.69 -4.53
C GLY A 48 3.55 -12.87 -3.55
N THR A 49 2.46 -13.49 -4.00
CA THR A 49 1.28 -13.75 -3.13
C THR A 49 1.59 -14.70 -1.98
N GLN A 50 2.43 -15.71 -2.19
CA GLN A 50 2.89 -16.60 -1.11
C GLN A 50 3.72 -15.85 -0.07
N VAL A 51 4.56 -14.90 -0.50
CA VAL A 51 5.36 -14.07 0.41
C VAL A 51 4.46 -13.20 1.28
N ILE A 52 3.48 -12.49 0.71
CA ILE A 52 2.60 -11.64 1.52
C ILE A 52 1.70 -12.44 2.46
N SER A 53 1.27 -13.65 2.09
CA SER A 53 0.53 -14.53 2.99
C SER A 53 1.39 -14.96 4.19
N THR A 54 2.69 -15.18 3.96
CA THR A 54 3.63 -15.46 5.06
C THR A 54 3.83 -14.24 5.94
N ILE A 55 3.97 -13.05 5.34
CA ILE A 55 4.12 -11.78 6.07
C ILE A 55 2.88 -11.51 6.91
N GLN A 56 1.68 -11.70 6.37
CA GLN A 56 0.42 -11.54 7.10
C GLN A 56 0.41 -12.38 8.37
N ARG A 57 0.68 -13.68 8.26
CA ARG A 57 0.70 -14.60 9.40
C ARG A 57 1.67 -14.17 10.49
N VAL A 58 2.87 -13.70 10.11
CA VAL A 58 3.85 -13.19 11.08
C VAL A 58 3.39 -11.86 11.67
N ALA A 59 2.76 -11.00 10.87
CA ALA A 59 2.22 -9.72 11.34
C ALA A 59 1.09 -9.91 12.36
N GLU A 60 0.22 -10.89 12.17
CA GLU A 60 -0.85 -11.24 13.12
C GLU A 60 -0.32 -11.60 14.51
N GLU A 61 0.88 -12.16 14.58
CA GLU A 61 1.52 -12.53 15.86
C GLU A 61 2.30 -11.38 16.52
N LEU A 62 2.90 -10.49 15.70
CA LEU A 62 3.91 -9.54 16.17
C LEU A 62 3.51 -8.07 16.09
N VAL A 63 2.49 -7.74 15.30
CA VAL A 63 2.09 -6.35 15.04
C VAL A 63 0.63 -6.14 15.41
N MET A 64 0.36 -5.13 16.20
CA MET A 64 -1.02 -4.69 16.43
C MET A 64 -1.45 -3.75 15.31
N TYR A 65 -2.49 -4.12 14.55
CA TYR A 65 -3.09 -3.29 13.54
C TYR A 65 -4.63 -3.34 13.61
N GLN A 66 -5.28 -2.32 13.07
CA GLN A 66 -6.75 -2.24 13.02
C GLN A 66 -7.26 -2.79 11.68
N ARG A 67 -6.54 -2.50 10.60
CA ARG A 67 -6.85 -2.97 9.25
C ARG A 67 -5.60 -3.45 8.55
N CYS A 68 -5.75 -4.53 7.78
CA CYS A 68 -4.72 -5.07 6.92
C CYS A 68 -5.32 -5.39 5.55
N GLY A 69 -4.57 -5.15 4.48
CA GLY A 69 -4.98 -5.56 3.15
C GLY A 69 -3.82 -5.54 2.17
N ALA A 70 -4.08 -6.02 0.96
CA ALA A 70 -3.09 -6.19 -0.08
C ALA A 70 -3.28 -5.21 -1.23
N VAL A 71 -2.17 -4.77 -1.81
CA VAL A 71 -2.12 -4.08 -3.10
C VAL A 71 -1.36 -4.97 -4.08
N ILE A 72 -1.97 -5.27 -5.21
CA ILE A 72 -1.31 -5.92 -6.34
C ILE A 72 -0.75 -4.82 -7.23
N ASN A 73 0.57 -4.76 -7.36
CA ASN A 73 1.25 -3.75 -8.15
C ASN A 73 1.81 -4.35 -9.45
N ARG A 74 1.96 -3.52 -10.48
CA ARG A 74 2.51 -3.90 -11.80
C ARG A 74 1.70 -5.00 -12.50
N MET A 75 0.39 -4.95 -12.40
CA MET A 75 -0.50 -5.86 -13.10
C MET A 75 -0.53 -5.51 -14.61
N GLU A 76 -0.07 -6.42 -15.45
CA GLU A 76 -0.09 -6.22 -16.91
C GLU A 76 -1.51 -6.17 -17.47
N ASP A 77 -2.36 -7.09 -17.01
CA ASP A 77 -3.78 -7.14 -17.36
C ASP A 77 -4.65 -7.15 -16.10
N PRO A 78 -5.33 -6.03 -15.77
CA PRO A 78 -6.19 -5.94 -14.59
C PRO A 78 -7.29 -7.00 -14.50
N SER A 79 -7.74 -7.55 -15.63
CA SER A 79 -8.74 -8.63 -15.66
C SER A 79 -8.23 -9.93 -15.01
N MET A 80 -6.92 -10.11 -14.95
CA MET A 80 -6.27 -11.25 -14.31
C MET A 80 -6.26 -11.17 -12.78
N ALA A 81 -6.61 -10.04 -12.19
CA ALA A 81 -6.62 -9.87 -10.72
C ALA A 81 -7.54 -10.89 -10.02
N GLN A 82 -8.61 -11.32 -10.67
CA GLN A 82 -9.53 -12.34 -10.15
C GLN A 82 -8.89 -13.73 -9.93
N TYR A 83 -7.74 -13.98 -10.55
CA TYR A 83 -7.00 -15.25 -10.41
C TYR A 83 -5.86 -15.17 -9.40
N VAL A 84 -5.65 -13.99 -8.81
CA VAL A 84 -4.61 -13.80 -7.80
C VAL A 84 -5.14 -14.26 -6.44
N GLU A 85 -4.54 -15.30 -5.90
CA GLU A 85 -4.92 -15.86 -4.60
C GLU A 85 -4.28 -15.04 -3.47
N LEU A 86 -5.10 -14.28 -2.74
CA LEU A 86 -4.69 -13.46 -1.60
C LEU A 86 -5.02 -14.09 -0.23
N GLY A 87 -5.63 -15.30 -0.23
CA GLY A 87 -6.14 -15.90 1.02
C GLY A 87 -7.21 -15.02 1.67
N ASP A 88 -7.04 -14.73 2.95
CA ASP A 88 -7.99 -13.91 3.72
C ASP A 88 -7.70 -12.40 3.64
N LEU A 89 -6.69 -11.98 2.85
CA LEU A 89 -6.35 -10.56 2.69
C LEU A 89 -7.37 -9.84 1.80
N GLU A 90 -7.87 -8.71 2.29
CA GLU A 90 -8.68 -7.79 1.50
C GLU A 90 -7.84 -7.20 0.36
N LEU A 91 -8.33 -7.22 -0.88
CA LEU A 91 -7.71 -6.52 -1.99
C LEU A 91 -8.06 -5.03 -1.91
N LEU A 92 -7.08 -4.20 -1.57
CA LEU A 92 -7.25 -2.76 -1.44
C LEU A 92 -7.16 -2.04 -2.79
N ALA A 93 -6.24 -2.48 -3.64
CA ALA A 93 -6.10 -1.95 -5.00
C ALA A 93 -5.34 -2.93 -5.89
N CYS A 94 -5.64 -2.84 -7.19
CA CYS A 94 -4.86 -3.45 -8.26
C CYS A 94 -4.31 -2.31 -9.12
N ILE A 95 -2.99 -2.14 -9.14
CA ILE A 95 -2.31 -1.07 -9.86
C ILE A 95 -1.74 -1.65 -11.15
N PRO A 96 -2.20 -1.19 -12.31
CA PRO A 96 -1.64 -1.61 -13.58
C PRO A 96 -0.16 -1.24 -13.71
N ALA A 97 0.57 -1.97 -14.54
CA ALA A 97 1.89 -1.55 -14.97
C ALA A 97 1.80 -0.20 -15.68
N ASP A 98 2.60 0.77 -15.24
CA ASP A 98 2.59 2.14 -15.73
C ASP A 98 3.92 2.46 -16.41
N LYS A 99 3.87 2.58 -17.74
CA LYS A 99 5.07 2.88 -18.53
C LYS A 99 5.64 4.25 -18.21
N GLU A 100 4.79 5.24 -17.98
CA GLU A 100 5.24 6.61 -17.70
C GLU A 100 5.95 6.67 -16.34
N GLN A 101 5.44 5.96 -15.34
CA GLN A 101 6.13 5.80 -14.08
C GLN A 101 7.48 5.10 -14.25
N ALA A 102 7.53 4.01 -15.01
CA ALA A 102 8.77 3.28 -15.25
C ALA A 102 9.82 4.14 -15.97
N ASP A 103 9.40 4.93 -16.95
CA ASP A 103 10.27 5.88 -17.67
C ASP A 103 10.78 6.99 -16.73
N ASN A 104 9.95 7.50 -15.83
CA ASN A 104 10.34 8.50 -14.83
C ASN A 104 11.34 7.93 -13.82
N ASP A 105 11.12 6.71 -13.34
CA ASP A 105 12.03 6.01 -12.43
C ASP A 105 13.43 5.84 -13.05
N ILE A 106 13.50 5.38 -14.31
CA ILE A 106 14.77 5.21 -15.04
C ILE A 106 15.53 6.54 -15.19
N ARG A 107 14.78 7.65 -15.35
CA ARG A 107 15.33 9.00 -15.48
C ARG A 107 15.64 9.67 -14.15
N GLY A 108 15.34 9.04 -13.03
CA GLY A 108 15.49 9.62 -11.68
C GLY A 108 14.57 10.82 -11.44
N MET A 109 13.42 10.85 -12.10
CA MET A 109 12.43 11.91 -11.95
C MET A 109 11.53 11.66 -10.75
N SER A 110 11.09 12.74 -10.11
CA SER A 110 10.17 12.65 -8.98
C SER A 110 8.78 12.13 -9.39
N VAL A 111 8.14 11.36 -8.51
CA VAL A 111 6.74 10.94 -8.65
C VAL A 111 5.77 12.12 -8.79
N PHE A 112 6.13 13.29 -8.26
CA PHE A 112 5.34 14.53 -8.42
C PHE A 112 5.28 15.06 -9.86
N ASN A 113 6.12 14.55 -10.75
CA ASN A 113 6.09 14.87 -12.18
C ASN A 113 5.11 14.00 -12.96
N LEU A 114 4.51 12.99 -12.33
CA LEU A 114 3.50 12.16 -12.97
C LEU A 114 2.19 12.94 -13.14
N PRO A 115 1.47 12.71 -14.26
CA PRO A 115 0.15 13.31 -14.43
C PRO A 115 -0.83 12.77 -13.37
N PRO A 116 -1.83 13.55 -12.94
CA PRO A 116 -2.82 13.11 -11.95
C PRO A 116 -3.59 11.83 -12.35
N ALA A 117 -3.63 11.53 -13.65
CA ALA A 117 -4.28 10.34 -14.20
C ALA A 117 -3.37 9.08 -14.19
N ALA A 118 -2.11 9.20 -13.76
CA ALA A 118 -1.19 8.07 -13.73
C ALA A 118 -1.76 6.89 -12.92
N ALA A 119 -1.57 5.68 -13.43
CA ALA A 119 -2.18 4.48 -12.84
C ALA A 119 -1.75 4.27 -11.38
N VAL A 120 -0.48 4.55 -11.06
CA VAL A 120 0.04 4.44 -9.70
C VAL A 120 -0.65 5.42 -8.73
N LEU A 121 -0.91 6.66 -9.15
CA LEU A 121 -1.58 7.65 -8.30
C LEU A 121 -3.05 7.26 -8.08
N ARG A 122 -3.76 6.87 -9.13
CA ARG A 122 -5.15 6.38 -9.05
C ARG A 122 -5.28 5.14 -8.20
N GLY A 123 -4.36 4.19 -8.36
CA GLY A 123 -4.36 2.96 -7.56
C GLY A 123 -4.03 3.22 -6.09
N THR A 124 -3.13 4.14 -5.79
CA THR A 124 -2.83 4.55 -4.42
C THR A 124 -4.03 5.26 -3.79
N GLU A 125 -4.70 6.13 -4.51
CA GLU A 125 -5.94 6.77 -4.05
C GLU A 125 -7.03 5.74 -3.75
N ALA A 126 -7.24 4.76 -4.63
CA ALA A 126 -8.19 3.68 -4.40
C ALA A 126 -7.84 2.86 -3.13
N CYS A 127 -6.57 2.55 -2.93
CA CYS A 127 -6.09 1.89 -1.72
C CYS A 127 -6.45 2.70 -0.46
N LEU A 128 -6.18 3.99 -0.44
CA LEU A 128 -6.46 4.86 0.70
C LEU A 128 -7.97 5.01 0.97
N ARG A 129 -8.81 5.04 -0.08
CA ARG A 129 -10.27 5.03 0.06
C ARG A 129 -10.77 3.72 0.64
N ASN A 130 -10.27 2.59 0.14
CA ASN A 130 -10.66 1.26 0.65
C ASN A 130 -10.18 1.01 2.08
N LEU A 131 -9.09 1.64 2.49
CA LEU A 131 -8.66 1.68 3.89
C LEU A 131 -9.52 2.59 4.79
N GLY A 132 -10.36 3.45 4.20
CA GLY A 132 -11.15 4.43 4.94
C GLY A 132 -10.35 5.65 5.42
N ILE A 133 -9.15 5.87 4.84
CA ILE A 133 -8.29 7.01 5.16
C ILE A 133 -8.75 8.25 4.38
N LEU A 134 -9.12 8.08 3.11
CA LEU A 134 -9.73 9.14 2.30
C LEU A 134 -11.25 8.98 2.31
N CYS A 135 -11.94 10.05 2.67
CA CYS A 135 -13.41 10.10 2.49
C CYS A 135 -13.76 10.05 1.00
N PRO A 136 -14.92 9.45 0.62
CA PRO A 136 -15.48 9.66 -0.70
C PRO A 136 -15.62 11.17 -0.93
N GLU A 137 -15.21 11.65 -2.11
CA GLU A 137 -15.55 13.03 -2.49
C GLU A 137 -17.09 13.17 -2.39
N GLU A 138 -17.55 14.07 -1.54
CA GLU A 138 -18.91 14.58 -1.70
C GLU A 138 -18.97 15.12 -3.13
N GLU A 139 -19.80 14.52 -3.96
CA GLU A 139 -20.16 15.11 -5.25
C GLU A 139 -20.63 16.53 -4.94
N LYS A 140 -19.73 17.51 -5.13
CA LYS A 140 -20.13 18.91 -5.14
C LYS A 140 -21.13 19.03 -6.28
N GLY A 141 -22.40 19.00 -5.88
CA GLY A 141 -23.52 19.16 -6.76
C GLY A 141 -23.23 20.30 -7.72
N LYS A 142 -23.36 20.01 -9.00
CA LYS A 142 -23.60 21.01 -10.01
C LYS A 142 -24.92 21.66 -9.65
N GLU A 143 -24.86 22.72 -8.86
CA GLU A 143 -25.95 23.69 -8.86
C GLU A 143 -25.86 24.48 -10.16
N VAL A 144 -26.91 24.37 -10.93
CA VAL A 144 -27.24 25.06 -12.17
C VAL A 144 -27.43 26.57 -11.92
#